data_891fda54b64b9e69fe9ba6cf7cd07c83
#
_entry.id   891fda54b64b9e69fe9ba6cf7cd07c83
#
_cell.length_a   1.000
_cell.length_b   1.000
_cell.length_c   1.000
_cell.angle_alpha   90.00
_cell.angle_beta   90.00
_cell.angle_gamma   90.00
#
_symmetry.space_group_name_H-M   'P 1'
#
loop_
_entity.id
_entity.type
_entity.pdbx_description
1 polymer ?
#
loop_
_entity_poly.entity_id
_entity_poly.type
_entity_poly.pdbx_seq_one_letter_code
_entity_poly.pdbx_strand_id
1 'polypeptide(L)'
;MADYLCKFAERRGLSHSRSANNCVVIRKAASPGYEDCEPLVILNHMDMVCVAEAGYDTPGSVTPIEYEENGERWMRANHTSLGADNGIGLTMALAILDDDSLKHPALEVLTTTCEEDDMSGAANLPEDFIKGRRVLNLDSEAYDEITVGSAGAHIQVARLPYRRIAMPAGYVAYEVEVNWGRGGHSGVDINSGRANAIKILANLLLVAIRQMNIKLYLVSFEGGQAYSAIPGEAAAKVVIPREDIEVFENLVMQCHEAVMGQYSQTDPKIEVTCEPSVWHSSVINEEGTHILLACINGIPTGPVEMRSDVEAQENNASCVLTSNNIGLVKQGKESFTVSSHTRSFSNDRLNGLARNIEQIFTLTGAEVETVMHVGAWQEDVGHPLIKLTMDVFDEVLHFRPRPVEMHFALEAGYFTERFPGIHIASIGPRIINPHSTTEHVSLTTADNIWQVVKTLLSKA
;
A
#
# COMPACT_ATOMS: atom_id res chain seq x y z
N MET A 1 -2.03 23.61 2.37
CA MET A 1 -0.87 23.52 3.28
C MET A 1 0.39 24.14 2.66
N ALA A 2 0.78 23.87 1.40
CA ALA A 2 1.99 24.42 0.76
C ALA A 2 2.11 25.97 0.88
N ASP A 3 1.04 26.71 0.64
CA ASP A 3 1.04 28.20 0.82
C ASP A 3 1.30 28.63 2.27
N TYR A 4 0.84 27.83 3.24
CA TYR A 4 1.10 28.10 4.66
C TYR A 4 2.60 27.92 4.96
N LEU A 5 3.21 26.85 4.46
CA LEU A 5 4.64 26.56 4.65
C LEU A 5 5.52 27.65 4.02
N CYS A 6 5.22 28.07 2.80
CA CYS A 6 5.94 29.19 2.16
C CYS A 6 5.84 30.48 2.98
N LYS A 7 4.62 30.84 3.42
CA LYS A 7 4.41 32.01 4.27
C LYS A 7 5.08 31.88 5.65
N PHE A 8 5.16 30.67 6.21
CA PHE A 8 5.89 30.42 7.44
C PHE A 8 7.39 30.71 7.24
N ALA A 9 7.99 30.17 6.18
CA ALA A 9 9.39 30.40 5.84
C ALA A 9 9.69 31.89 5.64
N GLU A 10 8.84 32.60 4.88
CA GLU A 10 8.95 34.06 4.66
C GLU A 10 8.94 34.84 5.97
N ARG A 11 8.00 34.55 6.87
CA ARG A 11 7.89 35.21 8.18
C ARG A 11 9.12 34.99 9.07
N ARG A 12 9.79 33.85 8.91
CA ARG A 12 11.01 33.49 9.67
C ARG A 12 12.31 33.88 8.95
N GLY A 13 12.19 34.47 7.73
CA GLY A 13 13.36 34.82 6.92
C GLY A 13 14.16 33.62 6.40
N LEU A 14 13.51 32.46 6.32
CA LEU A 14 14.12 31.20 5.84
C LEU A 14 13.98 31.08 4.33
N SER A 15 15.02 30.61 3.67
CA SER A 15 14.92 30.29 2.24
C SER A 15 14.08 29.05 2.01
N HIS A 16 13.27 29.05 0.95
CA HIS A 16 12.43 27.93 0.60
C HIS A 16 12.32 27.76 -0.92
N SER A 17 11.88 26.58 -1.35
CA SER A 17 11.54 26.26 -2.73
C SER A 17 10.25 25.44 -2.76
N ARG A 18 9.46 25.60 -3.82
CA ARG A 18 8.23 24.83 -4.04
C ARG A 18 8.32 24.13 -5.39
N SER A 19 8.04 22.83 -5.43
CA SER A 19 7.99 22.05 -6.67
C SER A 19 6.69 22.31 -7.44
N ALA A 20 6.64 21.85 -8.70
CA ALA A 20 5.41 21.88 -9.51
C ALA A 20 4.25 21.11 -8.85
N ASN A 21 4.55 20.04 -8.11
CA ASN A 21 3.56 19.21 -7.39
C ASN A 21 3.31 19.71 -5.96
N ASN A 22 3.70 20.95 -5.63
CA ASN A 22 3.48 21.59 -4.35
C ASN A 22 4.28 21.01 -3.16
N CYS A 23 5.25 20.14 -3.36
CA CYS A 23 6.22 19.82 -2.30
C CYS A 23 7.01 21.07 -1.93
N VAL A 24 7.30 21.25 -0.66
CA VAL A 24 8.01 22.43 -0.16
C VAL A 24 9.27 21.99 0.59
N VAL A 25 10.40 22.62 0.28
CA VAL A 25 11.62 22.50 1.09
C VAL A 25 11.95 23.85 1.70
N ILE A 26 12.12 23.86 3.04
CA ILE A 26 12.53 25.05 3.81
C ILE A 26 13.94 24.78 4.36
N ARG A 27 14.85 25.74 4.20
CA ARG A 27 16.25 25.60 4.56
C ARG A 27 16.61 26.50 5.73
N LYS A 28 17.28 25.92 6.75
CA LYS A 28 17.82 26.63 7.91
C LYS A 28 19.34 26.45 7.94
N ALA A 29 20.09 27.52 8.07
CA ALA A 29 21.54 27.45 8.17
C ALA A 29 21.97 26.70 9.44
N ALA A 30 23.16 26.08 9.41
CA ALA A 30 23.72 25.42 10.58
C ALA A 30 23.83 26.37 11.77
N SER A 31 23.60 25.87 12.97
CA SER A 31 23.88 26.62 14.19
C SER A 31 25.40 26.78 14.40
N PRO A 32 25.87 27.83 15.15
CA PRO A 32 27.28 28.05 15.38
C PRO A 32 28.03 26.82 15.92
N GLY A 33 29.09 26.42 15.23
CA GLY A 33 29.89 25.22 15.53
C GLY A 33 29.47 23.95 14.81
N TYR A 34 28.44 24.02 13.91
CA TYR A 34 27.94 22.90 13.11
C TYR A 34 28.06 23.15 11.60
N GLU A 35 28.80 24.21 11.20
CA GLU A 35 28.88 24.65 9.80
C GLU A 35 29.56 23.61 8.89
N ASP A 36 30.50 22.83 9.46
CA ASP A 36 31.22 21.78 8.74
C ASP A 36 30.54 20.40 8.79
N CYS A 37 29.43 20.29 9.52
CA CYS A 37 28.66 19.04 9.58
C CYS A 37 27.86 18.81 8.29
N GLU A 38 27.71 17.54 7.92
CA GLU A 38 26.92 17.15 6.76
C GLU A 38 25.44 17.56 6.96
N PRO A 39 24.78 18.15 5.95
CA PRO A 39 23.38 18.56 6.06
C PRO A 39 22.44 17.40 6.42
N LEU A 40 21.40 17.70 7.19
CA LEU A 40 20.34 16.76 7.53
C LEU A 40 19.01 17.20 6.90
N VAL A 41 18.35 16.26 6.24
CA VAL A 41 16.98 16.44 5.72
C VAL A 41 15.99 15.93 6.76
N ILE A 42 14.99 16.73 7.09
CA ILE A 42 13.81 16.30 7.87
C ILE A 42 12.67 16.12 6.88
N LEU A 43 12.18 14.88 6.77
CA LEU A 43 11.15 14.51 5.82
C LEU A 43 9.81 14.29 6.53
N ASN A 44 8.75 14.76 5.92
CA ASN A 44 7.35 14.59 6.33
C ASN A 44 6.43 14.86 5.14
N HIS A 45 5.12 14.53 5.25
CA HIS A 45 4.14 14.88 4.23
C HIS A 45 3.04 15.83 4.77
N MET A 46 2.30 16.50 3.88
CA MET A 46 1.33 17.54 4.25
C MET A 46 -0.13 17.18 3.95
N ASP A 47 -0.36 16.11 3.29
CA ASP A 47 -1.70 15.55 3.04
C ASP A 47 -2.10 14.59 4.16
N MET A 48 -3.32 14.12 4.13
CA MET A 48 -3.88 13.15 5.07
C MET A 48 -5.06 12.42 4.43
N VAL A 49 -5.35 11.22 4.87
CA VAL A 49 -6.59 10.54 4.52
C VAL A 49 -7.77 11.17 5.25
N CYS A 50 -8.69 11.76 4.49
CA CYS A 50 -9.86 12.43 5.04
C CYS A 50 -11.08 11.51 5.04
N VAL A 51 -11.45 10.96 6.20
CA VAL A 51 -12.66 10.16 6.41
C VAL A 51 -13.52 10.76 7.54
N ALA A 52 -14.83 10.51 7.46
CA ALA A 52 -15.79 10.93 8.47
C ALA A 52 -16.79 9.81 8.77
N GLU A 53 -17.34 9.79 9.99
CA GLU A 53 -18.44 8.91 10.36
C GLU A 53 -19.70 9.24 9.56
N ALA A 54 -20.60 8.27 9.44
CA ALA A 54 -21.86 8.46 8.72
C ALA A 54 -22.69 9.61 9.33
N GLY A 55 -23.03 10.57 8.49
CA GLY A 55 -23.77 11.79 8.90
C GLY A 55 -22.90 13.00 9.24
N TYR A 56 -21.59 12.88 9.11
CA TYR A 56 -20.63 13.99 9.24
C TYR A 56 -19.93 14.24 7.91
N ASP A 57 -19.59 15.51 7.65
CA ASP A 57 -18.80 15.87 6.48
C ASP A 57 -17.31 15.64 6.74
N THR A 58 -16.57 15.31 5.68
CA THR A 58 -15.10 15.31 5.73
C THR A 58 -14.60 16.72 6.06
N PRO A 59 -13.69 16.86 7.02
CA PRO A 59 -13.44 18.16 7.62
C PRO A 59 -12.66 19.10 6.71
N GLY A 60 -13.14 20.32 6.61
CA GLY A 60 -12.29 21.48 6.26
C GLY A 60 -11.35 21.89 7.40
N SER A 61 -11.61 21.41 8.63
CA SER A 61 -10.77 21.52 9.82
C SER A 61 -11.10 20.39 10.80
N VAL A 62 -10.07 19.80 11.37
CA VAL A 62 -10.19 18.76 12.40
C VAL A 62 -10.46 19.39 13.76
N THR A 63 -11.37 18.83 14.54
CA THR A 63 -11.59 19.23 15.95
C THR A 63 -10.88 18.22 16.85
N PRO A 64 -9.71 18.55 17.44
CA PRO A 64 -8.96 17.63 18.27
C PRO A 64 -9.62 17.48 19.65
N ILE A 65 -9.54 16.27 20.20
CA ILE A 65 -9.97 15.91 21.55
C ILE A 65 -8.81 15.24 22.25
N GLU A 66 -8.29 15.87 23.31
CA GLU A 66 -7.31 15.24 24.18
C GLU A 66 -8.02 14.43 25.27
N TYR A 67 -7.44 13.30 25.64
CA TYR A 67 -7.89 12.44 26.71
C TYR A 67 -6.72 11.68 27.34
N GLU A 68 -6.95 11.09 28.51
CA GLU A 68 -5.97 10.26 29.19
C GLU A 68 -6.53 8.84 29.34
N GLU A 69 -5.71 7.86 28.98
CA GLU A 69 -6.04 6.45 29.14
C GLU A 69 -4.80 5.68 29.58
N ASN A 70 -4.95 4.87 30.65
CA ASN A 70 -3.86 4.06 31.23
C ASN A 70 -2.59 4.85 31.62
N GLY A 71 -2.74 6.13 31.98
CA GLY A 71 -1.63 7.02 32.32
C GLY A 71 -0.86 7.58 31.14
N GLU A 72 -1.39 7.42 29.93
CA GLU A 72 -0.86 7.94 28.67
C GLU A 72 -1.80 9.01 28.12
N ARG A 73 -1.27 10.14 27.66
CA ARG A 73 -2.05 11.22 27.02
C ARG A 73 -2.22 10.91 25.54
N TRP A 74 -3.44 11.05 25.07
CA TRP A 74 -3.85 10.77 23.71
C TRP A 74 -4.59 11.95 23.08
N MET A 75 -4.55 12.02 21.73
CA MET A 75 -5.38 12.93 20.95
C MET A 75 -6.07 12.16 19.84
N ARG A 76 -7.34 12.45 19.61
CA ARG A 76 -8.14 11.97 18.48
C ARG A 76 -8.94 13.10 17.88
N ALA A 77 -9.54 12.89 16.73
CA ALA A 77 -10.52 13.82 16.16
C ALA A 77 -11.95 13.49 16.64
N ASN A 78 -12.84 14.44 16.46
CA ASN A 78 -14.26 14.27 16.72
C ASN A 78 -14.98 13.84 15.43
N HIS A 79 -15.37 12.57 15.35
CA HIS A 79 -16.09 11.94 14.21
C HIS A 79 -15.34 11.89 12.87
N THR A 80 -14.06 12.19 12.85
CA THR A 80 -13.25 12.21 11.60
C THR A 80 -11.88 11.60 11.84
N SER A 81 -11.11 11.32 10.78
CA SER A 81 -9.67 11.10 10.89
C SER A 81 -9.01 12.33 11.52
N LEU A 82 -7.90 12.08 12.24
CA LEU A 82 -7.13 13.14 12.92
C LEU A 82 -6.09 13.79 12.00
N GLY A 83 -5.44 12.98 11.14
CA GLY A 83 -4.27 13.38 10.34
C GLY A 83 -3.02 13.53 11.22
N ALA A 84 -2.88 12.72 12.25
CA ALA A 84 -1.64 12.62 13.02
C ALA A 84 -0.52 12.07 12.14
N ASP A 85 -0.85 11.18 11.25
CA ASP A 85 -0.11 10.78 10.06
C ASP A 85 -0.37 11.80 8.93
N ASN A 86 0.56 12.63 8.54
CA ASN A 86 1.85 12.95 9.18
C ASN A 86 1.87 14.35 9.83
N GLY A 87 0.72 14.79 10.36
CA GLY A 87 0.58 16.10 11.02
C GLY A 87 1.53 16.29 12.21
N ILE A 88 1.84 15.22 12.96
CA ILE A 88 2.79 15.26 14.09
C ILE A 88 4.22 15.46 13.57
N GLY A 89 4.64 14.75 12.55
CA GLY A 89 5.96 14.92 11.91
C GLY A 89 6.13 16.34 11.36
N LEU A 90 5.13 16.84 10.64
CA LEU A 90 5.11 18.21 10.15
C LEU A 90 5.18 19.25 11.28
N THR A 91 4.46 19.02 12.38
CA THR A 91 4.49 19.92 13.54
C THR A 91 5.87 19.96 14.18
N MET A 92 6.53 18.81 14.37
CA MET A 92 7.91 18.74 14.86
C MET A 92 8.87 19.45 13.92
N ALA A 93 8.73 19.27 12.62
CA ALA A 93 9.55 19.93 11.60
C ALA A 93 9.42 21.46 11.65
N LEU A 94 8.21 21.98 11.83
CA LEU A 94 7.96 23.40 12.00
C LEU A 94 8.55 23.93 13.32
N ALA A 95 8.44 23.16 14.41
CA ALA A 95 9.04 23.52 15.70
C ALA A 95 10.58 23.61 15.62
N ILE A 96 11.23 22.70 14.88
CA ILE A 96 12.68 22.75 14.60
C ILE A 96 13.06 24.06 13.87
N LEU A 97 12.26 24.43 12.87
CA LEU A 97 12.51 25.67 12.11
C LEU A 97 12.28 26.93 12.94
N ASP A 98 11.33 26.87 13.89
CA ASP A 98 10.92 28.01 14.73
C ASP A 98 11.88 28.26 15.91
N ASP A 99 12.53 27.24 16.43
CA ASP A 99 13.39 27.33 17.62
C ASP A 99 14.86 27.59 17.24
N ASP A 100 15.33 28.82 17.49
CA ASP A 100 16.70 29.23 17.23
C ASP A 100 17.68 28.78 18.33
N SER A 101 17.20 28.20 19.43
CA SER A 101 18.04 27.66 20.51
C SER A 101 18.57 26.25 20.24
N LEU A 102 17.96 25.52 19.31
CA LEU A 102 18.38 24.18 18.95
C LEU A 102 19.76 24.20 18.25
N LYS A 103 20.54 23.18 18.57
CA LYS A 103 21.82 22.91 17.89
C LYS A 103 21.59 21.91 16.77
N HIS A 104 22.06 22.24 15.56
CA HIS A 104 21.82 21.41 14.37
C HIS A 104 22.80 21.74 13.24
N PRO A 105 23.11 20.78 12.35
CA PRO A 105 23.77 21.05 11.06
C PRO A 105 22.88 21.89 10.16
N ALA A 106 23.31 22.19 8.94
CA ALA A 106 22.43 22.78 7.95
C ALA A 106 21.21 21.86 7.74
N LEU A 107 19.99 22.43 7.78
CA LEU A 107 18.75 21.68 7.66
C LEU A 107 18.03 21.97 6.34
N GLU A 108 17.45 20.93 5.77
CA GLU A 108 16.45 20.97 4.72
C GLU A 108 15.18 20.27 5.23
N VAL A 109 14.14 21.02 5.54
CA VAL A 109 12.84 20.44 5.91
C VAL A 109 12.05 20.26 4.63
N LEU A 110 11.92 19.03 4.19
CA LEU A 110 11.16 18.65 3.00
C LEU A 110 9.79 18.11 3.43
N THR A 111 8.75 18.75 2.91
CA THR A 111 7.36 18.33 3.09
C THR A 111 6.77 17.97 1.74
N THR A 112 6.38 16.71 1.57
CA THR A 112 5.82 16.16 0.33
C THR A 112 4.30 16.30 0.26
N THR A 113 3.74 15.94 -0.88
CA THR A 113 2.30 15.93 -1.17
C THR A 113 1.90 14.59 -1.78
N CYS A 114 0.63 14.24 -1.66
CA CYS A 114 0.04 13.03 -2.25
C CYS A 114 0.74 11.74 -1.76
N GLU A 115 1.27 11.73 -0.54
CA GLU A 115 1.86 10.54 0.06
C GLU A 115 0.81 9.45 0.20
N GLU A 116 -0.35 9.83 0.70
CA GLU A 116 -1.51 8.99 1.01
C GLU A 116 -2.33 8.52 -0.21
N ASP A 117 -1.99 9.01 -1.40
CA ASP A 117 -2.72 8.69 -2.64
C ASP A 117 -1.82 7.91 -3.63
N ASP A 118 -0.96 8.61 -4.35
CA ASP A 118 -0.14 8.03 -5.42
C ASP A 118 1.36 8.33 -5.27
N MET A 119 1.77 8.98 -4.19
CA MET A 119 3.14 9.45 -3.91
C MET A 119 3.72 10.32 -5.04
N SER A 120 2.85 10.94 -5.85
CA SER A 120 3.29 11.74 -7.02
C SER A 120 4.13 12.94 -6.62
N GLY A 121 4.01 13.42 -5.40
CA GLY A 121 4.85 14.46 -4.82
C GLY A 121 6.33 14.04 -4.85
N ALA A 122 6.66 12.94 -4.21
CA ALA A 122 8.03 12.39 -4.15
C ALA A 122 8.51 11.91 -5.53
N ALA A 123 7.63 11.23 -6.27
CA ALA A 123 7.95 10.70 -7.60
C ALA A 123 8.40 11.76 -8.61
N ASN A 124 7.95 13.01 -8.46
CA ASN A 124 8.22 14.09 -9.40
C ASN A 124 9.11 15.21 -8.83
N LEU A 125 9.82 14.99 -7.73
CA LEU A 125 10.79 15.96 -7.22
C LEU A 125 11.92 16.20 -8.21
N PRO A 126 12.37 17.44 -8.43
CA PRO A 126 13.62 17.69 -9.17
C PRO A 126 14.83 17.04 -8.47
N GLU A 127 15.81 16.57 -9.25
CA GLU A 127 17.02 15.90 -8.71
C GLU A 127 17.88 16.81 -7.82
N ASP A 128 17.77 18.12 -7.97
CA ASP A 128 18.48 19.14 -7.18
C ASP A 128 17.61 19.77 -6.08
N PHE A 129 16.42 19.22 -5.82
CA PHE A 129 15.46 19.80 -4.88
C PHE A 129 15.98 19.78 -3.43
N ILE A 130 16.73 18.75 -3.06
CA ILE A 130 17.46 18.62 -1.80
C ILE A 130 18.94 18.34 -2.04
N LYS A 131 19.80 18.80 -1.13
CA LYS A 131 21.26 18.60 -1.18
C LYS A 131 21.74 17.58 -0.16
N GLY A 132 21.09 17.53 1.00
CA GLY A 132 21.39 16.57 2.06
C GLY A 132 21.22 15.12 1.57
N ARG A 133 22.00 14.23 2.14
CA ARG A 133 21.95 12.79 1.86
C ARG A 133 21.64 11.95 3.10
N ARG A 134 21.58 12.58 4.27
CA ARG A 134 21.09 11.98 5.51
C ARG A 134 19.67 12.47 5.75
N VAL A 135 18.71 11.58 5.88
CA VAL A 135 17.28 11.90 6.03
C VAL A 135 16.75 11.29 7.32
N LEU A 136 16.15 12.13 8.15
CA LEU A 136 15.30 11.71 9.24
C LEU A 136 13.85 11.89 8.79
N ASN A 137 13.19 10.78 8.51
CA ASN A 137 11.75 10.75 8.21
C ASN A 137 10.96 10.68 9.51
N LEU A 138 9.96 11.55 9.67
CA LEU A 138 9.13 11.64 10.88
C LEU A 138 7.73 11.05 10.64
N ASP A 139 7.67 9.93 9.91
CA ASP A 139 6.45 9.35 9.36
C ASP A 139 6.18 7.91 9.84
N SER A 140 6.87 7.48 10.88
CA SER A 140 6.63 6.17 11.47
C SER A 140 5.49 6.25 12.50
N GLU A 141 4.63 5.22 12.51
CA GLU A 141 3.48 5.11 13.42
C GLU A 141 3.78 4.27 14.66
N ALA A 142 4.97 3.66 14.70
CA ALA A 142 5.39 2.77 15.77
C ALA A 142 6.52 3.39 16.60
N TYR A 143 6.25 3.60 17.89
CA TYR A 143 7.15 4.28 18.82
C TYR A 143 8.45 3.53 19.15
N ASP A 144 8.40 2.20 19.17
CA ASP A 144 9.50 1.32 19.58
C ASP A 144 10.26 0.73 18.37
N GLU A 145 10.01 1.26 17.19
CA GLU A 145 10.61 0.80 15.94
C GLU A 145 11.37 1.93 15.24
N ILE A 146 12.34 1.54 14.43
CA ILE A 146 12.97 2.37 13.42
C ILE A 146 12.78 1.69 12.07
N THR A 147 12.06 2.32 11.15
CA THR A 147 11.89 1.77 9.81
C THR A 147 13.14 2.04 9.00
N VAL A 148 13.74 0.97 8.49
CA VAL A 148 15.01 0.95 7.75
C VAL A 148 14.87 0.34 6.37
N GLY A 149 13.65 0.03 5.93
CA GLY A 149 13.41 -0.53 4.62
C GLY A 149 11.95 -0.66 4.26
N SER A 150 11.69 -0.67 2.96
CA SER A 150 10.37 -0.94 2.39
C SER A 150 10.49 -1.71 1.09
N ALA A 151 9.51 -2.57 0.80
CA ALA A 151 9.41 -3.19 -0.50
C ALA A 151 9.08 -2.14 -1.57
N GLY A 152 9.67 -2.29 -2.73
CA GLY A 152 9.20 -1.59 -3.92
C GLY A 152 7.84 -2.13 -4.38
N ALA A 153 7.15 -1.38 -5.20
CA ALA A 153 5.85 -1.72 -5.76
C ALA A 153 5.79 -1.47 -7.27
N HIS A 154 5.08 -2.35 -7.98
CA HIS A 154 4.78 -2.19 -9.40
C HIS A 154 3.32 -2.56 -9.63
N ILE A 155 2.50 -1.56 -9.97
CA ILE A 155 1.09 -1.76 -10.28
C ILE A 155 0.90 -1.69 -11.79
N GLN A 156 0.36 -2.77 -12.34
CA GLN A 156 -0.01 -2.88 -13.75
C GLN A 156 -1.51 -3.05 -13.88
N VAL A 157 -2.08 -2.36 -14.86
CA VAL A 157 -3.49 -2.46 -15.22
C VAL A 157 -3.58 -2.88 -16.68
N ALA A 158 -4.16 -4.05 -16.92
CA ALA A 158 -4.32 -4.62 -18.25
C ALA A 158 -5.77 -4.51 -18.71
N ARG A 159 -5.98 -4.15 -19.99
CA ARG A 159 -7.28 -4.12 -20.67
C ARG A 159 -7.35 -5.27 -21.63
N LEU A 160 -8.08 -6.33 -21.25
CA LEU A 160 -8.27 -7.55 -22.05
C LEU A 160 -9.52 -7.40 -22.92
N PRO A 161 -9.36 -7.30 -24.26
CA PRO A 161 -10.50 -7.13 -25.14
C PRO A 161 -11.32 -8.42 -25.26
N TYR A 162 -12.63 -8.28 -25.44
CA TYR A 162 -13.52 -9.39 -25.76
C TYR A 162 -14.60 -8.99 -26.78
N ARG A 163 -15.27 -9.99 -27.33
CA ARG A 163 -16.45 -9.81 -28.21
C ARG A 163 -17.67 -10.45 -27.60
N ARG A 164 -18.84 -9.91 -27.90
CA ARG A 164 -20.11 -10.53 -27.51
C ARG A 164 -20.73 -11.25 -28.70
N ILE A 165 -21.32 -12.39 -28.40
CA ILE A 165 -22.08 -13.20 -29.34
C ILE A 165 -23.50 -13.43 -28.77
N ALA A 166 -24.46 -13.82 -29.63
CA ALA A 166 -25.76 -14.24 -29.15
C ALA A 166 -25.62 -15.46 -28.22
N MET A 167 -26.40 -15.50 -27.15
CA MET A 167 -26.47 -16.66 -26.25
C MET A 167 -26.86 -17.90 -27.07
N PRO A 168 -26.13 -19.02 -26.97
CA PRO A 168 -26.50 -20.24 -27.68
C PRO A 168 -27.82 -20.82 -27.21
N ALA A 169 -28.58 -21.47 -28.09
CA ALA A 169 -29.81 -22.13 -27.72
C ALA A 169 -29.53 -23.34 -26.82
N GLY A 170 -30.44 -23.60 -25.86
CA GLY A 170 -30.32 -24.72 -24.92
C GLY A 170 -29.44 -24.44 -23.70
N TYR A 171 -28.94 -23.20 -23.56
CA TYR A 171 -28.16 -22.77 -22.40
C TYR A 171 -29.04 -22.19 -21.30
N VAL A 172 -28.57 -22.29 -20.07
CA VAL A 172 -29.16 -21.70 -18.86
C VAL A 172 -28.13 -20.83 -18.16
N ALA A 173 -28.57 -19.81 -17.42
CA ALA A 173 -27.71 -18.89 -16.72
C ALA A 173 -27.60 -19.23 -15.23
N TYR A 174 -26.39 -19.02 -14.70
CA TYR A 174 -26.07 -19.10 -13.28
C TYR A 174 -25.30 -17.88 -12.83
N GLU A 175 -25.54 -17.48 -11.60
CA GLU A 175 -24.70 -16.53 -10.85
C GLU A 175 -23.82 -17.31 -9.89
N VAL A 176 -22.51 -17.14 -9.98
CA VAL A 176 -21.51 -17.83 -9.17
C VAL A 176 -20.74 -16.79 -8.40
N GLU A 177 -20.70 -16.92 -7.08
CA GLU A 177 -20.10 -15.93 -6.21
C GLU A 177 -19.13 -16.59 -5.23
N VAL A 178 -18.07 -15.84 -4.90
CA VAL A 178 -17.19 -16.09 -3.76
C VAL A 178 -17.33 -14.90 -2.84
N ASN A 179 -17.87 -15.12 -1.65
CA ASN A 179 -18.22 -14.08 -0.69
C ASN A 179 -17.57 -14.33 0.68
N TRP A 180 -17.56 -13.30 1.52
CA TRP A 180 -17.13 -13.35 2.92
C TRP A 180 -15.65 -13.73 3.13
N GLY A 181 -14.80 -13.64 2.13
CA GLY A 181 -13.36 -13.63 2.33
C GLY A 181 -12.97 -12.41 3.18
N ARG A 182 -12.02 -12.62 4.07
CA ARG A 182 -11.59 -11.56 5.01
C ARG A 182 -10.96 -10.37 4.31
N GLY A 183 -10.35 -10.58 3.13
CA GLY A 183 -9.60 -9.56 2.44
C GLY A 183 -8.40 -9.05 3.25
N GLY A 184 -7.95 -7.82 2.97
CA GLY A 184 -6.87 -7.17 3.70
C GLY A 184 -5.89 -6.44 2.79
N HIS A 185 -4.86 -5.81 3.36
CA HIS A 185 -3.85 -5.09 2.60
C HIS A 185 -2.86 -6.05 1.92
N SER A 186 -2.67 -5.92 0.60
CA SER A 186 -1.84 -6.82 -0.22
C SER A 186 -0.32 -6.78 0.09
N GLY A 187 0.11 -5.89 0.96
CA GLY A 187 1.47 -5.86 1.52
C GLY A 187 1.49 -6.47 2.91
N VAL A 188 0.76 -5.87 3.86
CA VAL A 188 0.76 -6.26 5.28
C VAL A 188 0.23 -7.67 5.50
N ASP A 189 -0.87 -8.03 4.82
CA ASP A 189 -1.57 -9.30 5.02
C ASP A 189 -1.20 -10.39 4.01
N ILE A 190 -0.25 -10.14 3.10
CA ILE A 190 0.05 -11.04 1.98
C ILE A 190 0.55 -12.42 2.43
N ASN A 191 1.20 -12.50 3.59
CA ASN A 191 1.72 -13.75 4.18
C ASN A 191 0.74 -14.38 5.17
N SER A 192 -0.46 -13.84 5.32
CA SER A 192 -1.45 -14.36 6.28
C SER A 192 -2.24 -15.57 5.76
N GLY A 193 -2.00 -16.00 4.52
CA GLY A 193 -2.68 -17.14 3.91
C GLY A 193 -4.16 -16.90 3.57
N ARG A 194 -4.59 -15.63 3.51
CA ARG A 194 -5.99 -15.28 3.18
C ARG A 194 -6.35 -15.62 1.75
N ALA A 195 -7.61 -15.93 1.55
CA ALA A 195 -8.19 -16.25 0.26
C ALA A 195 -8.20 -15.01 -0.68
N ASN A 196 -7.93 -15.24 -1.97
CA ASN A 196 -8.20 -14.27 -3.03
C ASN A 196 -9.41 -14.75 -3.83
N ALA A 197 -10.56 -14.09 -3.64
CA ALA A 197 -11.85 -14.49 -4.22
C ALA A 197 -11.81 -14.51 -5.77
N ILE A 198 -11.09 -13.57 -6.40
CA ILE A 198 -10.92 -13.52 -7.87
C ILE A 198 -10.25 -14.80 -8.37
N LYS A 199 -9.18 -15.24 -7.68
CA LYS A 199 -8.45 -16.47 -8.06
C LYS A 199 -9.29 -17.71 -7.89
N ILE A 200 -10.05 -17.82 -6.78
CA ILE A 200 -10.92 -18.95 -6.51
C ILE A 200 -11.99 -19.06 -7.60
N LEU A 201 -12.68 -17.96 -7.88
CA LEU A 201 -13.74 -17.94 -8.89
C LEU A 201 -13.22 -18.26 -10.29
N ALA A 202 -12.12 -17.62 -10.71
CA ALA A 202 -11.52 -17.88 -12.00
C ALA A 202 -11.02 -19.33 -12.15
N ASN A 203 -10.45 -19.91 -11.09
CA ASN A 203 -10.02 -21.30 -11.09
C ASN A 203 -11.21 -22.26 -11.20
N LEU A 204 -12.27 -22.08 -10.42
CA LEU A 204 -13.50 -22.88 -10.51
C LEU A 204 -14.05 -22.90 -11.94
N LEU A 205 -14.20 -21.73 -12.57
CA LEU A 205 -14.75 -21.64 -13.93
C LEU A 205 -13.78 -22.24 -14.99
N LEU A 206 -12.47 -22.10 -14.80
CA LEU A 206 -11.52 -22.75 -15.68
C LEU A 206 -11.51 -24.28 -15.55
N VAL A 207 -11.70 -24.80 -14.32
CA VAL A 207 -11.88 -26.26 -14.07
C VAL A 207 -13.16 -26.76 -14.75
N ALA A 208 -14.27 -26.02 -14.67
CA ALA A 208 -15.52 -26.36 -15.37
C ALA A 208 -15.28 -26.55 -16.88
N ILE A 209 -14.53 -25.64 -17.50
CA ILE A 209 -14.20 -25.70 -18.93
C ILE A 209 -13.19 -26.83 -19.23
N ARG A 210 -12.09 -26.92 -18.51
CA ARG A 210 -10.93 -27.74 -18.88
C ARG A 210 -10.99 -29.17 -18.41
N GLN A 211 -11.58 -29.42 -17.23
CA GLN A 211 -11.63 -30.74 -16.62
C GLN A 211 -13.00 -31.41 -16.76
N MET A 212 -14.09 -30.61 -16.61
CA MET A 212 -15.44 -31.12 -16.78
C MET A 212 -15.93 -31.00 -18.22
N ASN A 213 -15.15 -30.36 -19.10
CA ASN A 213 -15.49 -30.17 -20.52
C ASN A 213 -16.83 -29.45 -20.77
N ILE A 214 -17.23 -28.58 -19.83
CA ILE A 214 -18.44 -27.76 -19.95
C ILE A 214 -18.20 -26.61 -20.92
N LYS A 215 -19.04 -26.43 -21.93
CA LYS A 215 -19.02 -25.28 -22.82
C LYS A 215 -19.62 -24.06 -22.14
N LEU A 216 -18.84 -23.44 -21.28
CA LEU A 216 -19.24 -22.27 -20.47
C LEU A 216 -18.89 -20.98 -21.20
N TYR A 217 -19.79 -19.98 -21.15
CA TYR A 217 -19.53 -18.60 -21.57
C TYR A 217 -19.79 -17.65 -20.43
N LEU A 218 -18.93 -16.66 -20.26
CA LEU A 218 -19.14 -15.55 -19.34
C LEU A 218 -20.20 -14.59 -19.87
N VAL A 219 -21.06 -14.12 -19.01
CA VAL A 219 -21.90 -12.94 -19.19
C VAL A 219 -21.21 -11.74 -18.55
N SER A 220 -20.74 -11.94 -17.30
CA SER A 220 -19.98 -10.98 -16.51
C SER A 220 -18.94 -11.67 -15.62
N PHE A 221 -17.92 -10.89 -15.22
CA PHE A 221 -16.96 -11.26 -14.20
C PHE A 221 -16.44 -9.99 -13.54
N GLU A 222 -16.57 -9.89 -12.22
CA GLU A 222 -16.08 -8.75 -11.43
C GLU A 222 -15.56 -9.25 -10.08
N GLY A 223 -14.61 -8.53 -9.49
CA GLY A 223 -14.11 -8.84 -8.14
C GLY A 223 -13.11 -7.80 -7.64
N GLY A 224 -13.05 -7.65 -6.32
CA GLY A 224 -12.17 -6.71 -5.65
C GLY A 224 -12.61 -5.25 -5.77
N GLN A 225 -11.96 -4.38 -4.98
CA GLN A 225 -12.32 -2.97 -4.87
C GLN A 225 -11.12 -2.03 -5.09
N ALA A 226 -9.90 -2.46 -4.76
CA ALA A 226 -8.69 -1.66 -4.84
C ALA A 226 -7.47 -2.49 -5.29
N TYR A 227 -6.51 -1.84 -5.93
CA TYR A 227 -5.26 -2.47 -6.39
C TYR A 227 -4.45 -3.07 -5.24
N SER A 228 -4.44 -2.38 -4.09
CA SER A 228 -3.68 -2.75 -2.90
C SER A 228 -4.42 -3.68 -1.93
N ALA A 229 -5.63 -4.14 -2.27
CA ALA A 229 -6.42 -5.02 -1.42
C ALA A 229 -6.41 -6.47 -1.92
N ILE A 230 -6.38 -7.43 -0.98
CA ILE A 230 -6.68 -8.84 -1.26
C ILE A 230 -8.20 -8.92 -1.41
N PRO A 231 -8.76 -9.38 -2.57
CA PRO A 231 -10.19 -9.40 -2.78
C PRO A 231 -10.89 -10.46 -1.92
N GLY A 232 -11.81 -10.03 -1.08
CA GLY A 232 -12.70 -10.92 -0.30
C GLY A 232 -13.94 -11.36 -1.05
N GLU A 233 -14.25 -10.74 -2.18
CA GLU A 233 -15.47 -10.99 -2.96
C GLU A 233 -15.17 -11.00 -4.46
N ALA A 234 -15.86 -11.90 -5.18
CA ALA A 234 -15.89 -11.94 -6.63
C ALA A 234 -17.17 -12.60 -7.11
N ALA A 235 -17.71 -12.12 -8.22
CA ALA A 235 -18.93 -12.62 -8.83
C ALA A 235 -18.78 -12.82 -10.34
N ALA A 236 -19.38 -13.87 -10.86
CA ALA A 236 -19.51 -14.12 -12.28
C ALA A 236 -20.93 -14.58 -12.64
N LYS A 237 -21.46 -14.04 -13.72
CA LYS A 237 -22.64 -14.64 -14.36
C LYS A 237 -22.16 -15.44 -15.56
N VAL A 238 -22.60 -16.70 -15.62
CA VAL A 238 -22.19 -17.64 -16.67
C VAL A 238 -23.42 -18.24 -17.34
N VAL A 239 -23.24 -18.77 -18.56
CA VAL A 239 -24.21 -19.64 -19.18
C VAL A 239 -23.55 -20.98 -19.53
N ILE A 240 -24.29 -22.06 -19.28
CA ILE A 240 -23.87 -23.46 -19.49
C ILE A 240 -24.93 -24.23 -20.25
N PRO A 241 -24.60 -25.34 -20.97
CA PRO A 241 -25.59 -26.23 -21.54
C PRO A 241 -26.49 -26.78 -20.46
N ARG A 242 -27.79 -26.93 -20.79
CA ARG A 242 -28.79 -27.47 -19.84
C ARG A 242 -28.47 -28.89 -19.38
N GLU A 243 -27.85 -29.68 -20.23
CA GLU A 243 -27.40 -31.05 -19.91
C GLU A 243 -26.28 -31.12 -18.88
N ASP A 244 -25.52 -30.02 -18.69
CA ASP A 244 -24.39 -29.98 -17.78
C ASP A 244 -24.70 -29.40 -16.39
N ILE A 245 -26.00 -29.08 -16.10
CA ILE A 245 -26.43 -28.46 -14.84
C ILE A 245 -25.92 -29.24 -13.62
N GLU A 246 -26.21 -30.54 -13.55
CA GLU A 246 -25.87 -31.39 -12.40
C GLU A 246 -24.35 -31.45 -12.19
N VAL A 247 -23.60 -31.56 -13.28
CA VAL A 247 -22.13 -31.61 -13.23
C VAL A 247 -21.57 -30.28 -12.72
N PHE A 248 -22.14 -29.14 -13.16
CA PHE A 248 -21.70 -27.82 -12.76
C PHE A 248 -22.03 -27.51 -11.30
N GLU A 249 -23.25 -27.79 -10.84
CA GLU A 249 -23.66 -27.58 -9.45
C GLU A 249 -22.83 -28.44 -8.49
N ASN A 250 -22.57 -29.71 -8.83
CA ASN A 250 -21.71 -30.59 -8.05
C ASN A 250 -20.24 -30.08 -8.00
N LEU A 251 -19.73 -29.52 -9.10
CA LEU A 251 -18.39 -28.91 -9.11
C LEU A 251 -18.30 -27.70 -8.17
N VAL A 252 -19.32 -26.82 -8.18
CA VAL A 252 -19.37 -25.66 -7.27
C VAL A 252 -19.44 -26.10 -5.82
N MET A 253 -20.25 -27.11 -5.50
CA MET A 253 -20.34 -27.68 -4.15
C MET A 253 -18.97 -28.25 -3.69
N GLN A 254 -18.28 -29.02 -4.52
CA GLN A 254 -16.94 -29.55 -4.22
C GLN A 254 -15.91 -28.42 -4.04
N CYS A 255 -15.99 -27.35 -4.84
CA CYS A 255 -15.16 -26.17 -4.69
C CYS A 255 -15.43 -25.47 -3.35
N HIS A 256 -16.69 -25.30 -2.97
CA HIS A 256 -17.08 -24.73 -1.68
C HIS A 256 -16.45 -25.53 -0.51
N GLU A 257 -16.61 -26.84 -0.49
CA GLU A 257 -16.02 -27.73 0.53
C GLU A 257 -14.50 -27.61 0.59
N ALA A 258 -13.83 -27.59 -0.56
CA ALA A 258 -12.37 -27.47 -0.65
C ALA A 258 -11.89 -26.10 -0.14
N VAL A 259 -12.57 -25.01 -0.50
CA VAL A 259 -12.28 -23.64 -0.06
C VAL A 259 -12.49 -23.48 1.44
N MET A 260 -13.62 -23.98 1.97
CA MET A 260 -13.88 -24.00 3.41
C MET A 260 -12.83 -24.78 4.19
N GLY A 261 -12.38 -25.91 3.66
CA GLY A 261 -11.31 -26.72 4.27
C GLY A 261 -9.97 -25.98 4.27
N GLN A 262 -9.59 -25.41 3.13
CA GLN A 262 -8.31 -24.74 2.94
C GLN A 262 -8.16 -23.45 3.77
N TYR A 263 -9.23 -22.63 3.82
CA TYR A 263 -9.20 -21.31 4.43
C TYR A 263 -9.90 -21.22 5.79
N SER A 264 -10.18 -22.36 6.44
CA SER A 264 -10.91 -22.44 7.71
C SER A 264 -10.35 -21.57 8.84
N GLN A 265 -9.03 -21.35 8.86
CA GLN A 265 -8.34 -20.54 9.87
C GLN A 265 -8.28 -19.05 9.51
N THR A 266 -8.12 -18.74 8.25
CA THR A 266 -7.92 -17.36 7.78
C THR A 266 -9.20 -16.66 7.38
N ASP A 267 -10.12 -17.40 6.76
CA ASP A 267 -11.38 -16.91 6.18
C ASP A 267 -12.57 -17.81 6.58
N PRO A 268 -12.89 -17.92 7.88
CA PRO A 268 -13.84 -18.93 8.38
C PRO A 268 -15.29 -18.77 7.91
N LYS A 269 -15.60 -17.64 7.26
CA LYS A 269 -16.94 -17.36 6.72
C LYS A 269 -17.00 -17.41 5.19
N ILE A 270 -15.87 -17.73 4.52
CA ILE A 270 -15.82 -17.71 3.06
C ILE A 270 -16.83 -18.73 2.48
N GLU A 271 -17.56 -18.30 1.46
CA GLU A 271 -18.54 -19.12 0.78
C GLU A 271 -18.31 -19.09 -0.73
N VAL A 272 -18.62 -20.22 -1.39
CA VAL A 272 -18.75 -20.30 -2.85
C VAL A 272 -20.17 -20.73 -3.14
N THR A 273 -20.93 -19.89 -3.81
CA THR A 273 -22.35 -20.13 -4.10
C THR A 273 -22.63 -20.20 -5.60
N CYS A 274 -23.72 -20.85 -5.97
CA CYS A 274 -24.16 -20.98 -7.35
C CYS A 274 -25.69 -20.96 -7.37
N GLU A 275 -26.30 -19.92 -7.97
CA GLU A 275 -27.73 -19.74 -8.03
C GLU A 275 -28.21 -19.64 -9.48
N PRO A 276 -29.34 -20.31 -9.83
CA PRO A 276 -29.97 -20.12 -11.13
C PRO A 276 -30.30 -18.65 -11.38
N SER A 277 -30.00 -18.16 -12.57
CA SER A 277 -30.24 -16.77 -12.96
C SER A 277 -30.97 -16.69 -14.31
N VAL A 278 -31.50 -15.52 -14.63
CA VAL A 278 -32.18 -15.29 -15.90
C VAL A 278 -31.31 -14.43 -16.81
N TRP A 279 -31.04 -14.96 -18.01
CA TRP A 279 -30.31 -14.22 -19.03
C TRP A 279 -30.73 -14.66 -20.43
N HIS A 280 -31.04 -13.73 -21.32
CA HIS A 280 -31.49 -14.00 -22.68
C HIS A 280 -30.83 -13.10 -23.73
N SER A 281 -29.75 -12.42 -23.34
CA SER A 281 -29.03 -11.48 -24.18
C SER A 281 -27.68 -12.06 -24.70
N SER A 282 -26.76 -11.23 -25.04
CA SER A 282 -25.43 -11.64 -25.51
C SER A 282 -24.54 -12.12 -24.39
N VAL A 283 -23.62 -13.02 -24.72
CA VAL A 283 -22.56 -13.55 -23.85
C VAL A 283 -21.19 -13.16 -24.41
N ILE A 284 -20.15 -13.23 -23.60
CA ILE A 284 -18.78 -13.09 -24.06
C ILE A 284 -18.41 -14.32 -24.88
N ASN A 285 -17.76 -14.14 -26.02
CA ASN A 285 -17.34 -15.25 -26.86
C ASN A 285 -16.40 -16.22 -26.13
N GLU A 286 -16.26 -17.41 -26.67
CA GLU A 286 -15.43 -18.48 -26.09
C GLU A 286 -13.97 -18.02 -25.85
N GLU A 287 -13.38 -17.36 -26.85
CA GLU A 287 -12.02 -16.83 -26.76
C GLU A 287 -11.84 -15.84 -25.60
N GLY A 288 -12.71 -14.82 -25.48
CA GLY A 288 -12.68 -13.83 -24.41
C GLY A 288 -12.90 -14.45 -23.03
N THR A 289 -13.81 -15.45 -22.93
CA THR A 289 -14.01 -16.22 -21.70
C THR A 289 -12.74 -16.97 -21.28
N HIS A 290 -12.13 -17.70 -22.21
CA HIS A 290 -10.90 -18.46 -21.95
C HIS A 290 -9.70 -17.57 -21.63
N ILE A 291 -9.52 -16.47 -22.36
CA ILE A 291 -8.43 -15.52 -22.18
C ILE A 291 -8.48 -14.94 -20.75
N LEU A 292 -9.62 -14.42 -20.30
CA LEU A 292 -9.74 -13.85 -18.96
C LEU A 292 -9.38 -14.89 -17.89
N LEU A 293 -10.03 -16.06 -17.93
CA LEU A 293 -9.85 -17.09 -16.91
C LEU A 293 -8.42 -17.64 -16.90
N ALA A 294 -7.82 -17.85 -18.07
CA ALA A 294 -6.44 -18.32 -18.19
C ALA A 294 -5.44 -17.24 -17.71
N CYS A 295 -5.68 -15.98 -18.06
CA CYS A 295 -4.85 -14.85 -17.61
C CYS A 295 -4.85 -14.74 -16.07
N ILE A 296 -6.01 -14.67 -15.44
CA ILE A 296 -6.13 -14.61 -13.99
C ILE A 296 -5.43 -15.82 -13.33
N ASN A 297 -5.63 -17.03 -13.86
CA ASN A 297 -5.02 -18.23 -13.29
C ASN A 297 -3.49 -18.31 -13.52
N GLY A 298 -3.00 -17.79 -14.63
CA GLY A 298 -1.57 -17.77 -14.97
C GLY A 298 -0.74 -16.79 -14.13
N ILE A 299 -1.35 -15.72 -13.64
CA ILE A 299 -0.66 -14.72 -12.81
C ILE A 299 -0.55 -15.23 -11.36
N PRO A 300 0.65 -15.29 -10.75
CA PRO A 300 0.79 -15.70 -9.36
C PRO A 300 0.13 -14.72 -8.41
N THR A 301 -0.34 -15.21 -7.25
CA THR A 301 -0.97 -14.40 -6.20
C THR A 301 -0.52 -14.89 -4.83
N GLY A 302 -0.27 -13.98 -3.90
CA GLY A 302 0.32 -14.29 -2.60
C GLY A 302 1.84 -14.18 -2.61
N PRO A 303 2.54 -14.74 -1.60
CA PRO A 303 4.00 -14.83 -1.59
C PRO A 303 4.50 -15.63 -2.80
N VAL A 304 5.47 -15.06 -3.53
CA VAL A 304 6.12 -15.72 -4.69
C VAL A 304 7.52 -16.22 -4.31
N GLU A 305 8.22 -15.45 -3.49
CA GLU A 305 9.55 -15.80 -3.00
C GLU A 305 9.70 -15.33 -1.55
N MET A 306 10.24 -16.20 -0.70
CA MET A 306 10.49 -15.89 0.72
C MET A 306 11.94 -15.42 0.90
N ARG A 307 12.18 -14.61 1.91
CA ARG A 307 13.52 -14.18 2.32
C ARG A 307 14.26 -15.36 2.98
N SER A 308 15.56 -15.44 2.74
CA SER A 308 16.44 -16.43 3.37
C SER A 308 17.26 -15.86 4.53
N ASP A 309 17.28 -14.54 4.69
CA ASP A 309 18.07 -13.80 5.68
C ASP A 309 17.29 -13.48 6.97
N VAL A 310 15.99 -13.78 7.00
CA VAL A 310 15.13 -13.64 8.18
C VAL A 310 14.47 -14.96 8.53
N GLU A 311 14.22 -15.19 9.82
CA GLU A 311 13.44 -16.36 10.25
C GLU A 311 12.00 -16.25 9.75
N ALA A 312 11.53 -17.32 9.10
CA ALA A 312 10.16 -17.37 8.64
C ALA A 312 9.20 -17.38 9.85
N GLN A 313 8.39 -16.34 9.96
CA GLN A 313 7.33 -16.24 10.95
C GLN A 313 5.98 -16.26 10.25
N GLU A 314 5.05 -17.06 10.76
CA GLU A 314 3.67 -17.03 10.26
C GLU A 314 3.09 -15.63 10.43
N ASN A 315 2.35 -15.19 9.42
CA ASN A 315 1.70 -13.88 9.36
C ASN A 315 2.64 -12.66 9.39
N ASN A 316 3.94 -12.84 9.18
CA ASN A 316 4.88 -11.73 9.08
C ASN A 316 5.22 -11.46 7.60
N ALA A 317 4.72 -10.34 7.06
CA ALA A 317 4.96 -9.97 5.66
C ALA A 317 6.42 -9.61 5.38
N SER A 318 7.21 -9.19 6.38
CA SER A 318 8.64 -8.89 6.20
C SER A 318 9.49 -10.11 5.84
N CYS A 319 8.98 -11.34 6.07
CA CYS A 319 9.60 -12.58 5.63
C CYS A 319 9.43 -12.87 4.13
N VAL A 320 8.57 -12.12 3.44
CA VAL A 320 8.31 -12.26 2.00
C VAL A 320 9.30 -11.41 1.23
N LEU A 321 10.09 -12.02 0.34
CA LEU A 321 10.95 -11.26 -0.55
C LEU A 321 10.15 -10.61 -1.68
N THR A 322 9.34 -11.43 -2.37
CA THR A 322 8.56 -11.00 -3.53
C THR A 322 7.13 -11.55 -3.43
N SER A 323 6.16 -10.73 -3.68
CA SER A 323 4.74 -11.10 -3.74
C SER A 323 4.05 -10.48 -4.94
N ASN A 324 2.86 -11.01 -5.25
CA ASN A 324 1.94 -10.40 -6.20
C ASN A 324 0.50 -10.58 -5.74
N ASN A 325 -0.37 -9.65 -6.12
CA ASN A 325 -1.79 -9.71 -5.86
C ASN A 325 -2.59 -9.26 -7.08
N ILE A 326 -3.63 -10.00 -7.45
CA ILE A 326 -4.68 -9.53 -8.34
C ILE A 326 -5.73 -8.87 -7.44
N GLY A 327 -5.76 -7.55 -7.42
CA GLY A 327 -6.61 -6.78 -6.51
C GLY A 327 -7.98 -6.41 -7.08
N LEU A 328 -8.09 -6.37 -8.42
CA LEU A 328 -9.28 -5.86 -9.10
C LEU A 328 -9.48 -6.52 -10.45
N VAL A 329 -10.72 -6.93 -10.71
CA VAL A 329 -11.24 -7.23 -12.06
C VAL A 329 -12.55 -6.47 -12.25
N LYS A 330 -12.60 -5.62 -13.28
CA LYS A 330 -13.81 -4.88 -13.67
C LYS A 330 -14.16 -5.16 -15.11
N GLN A 331 -15.46 -5.27 -15.37
CA GLN A 331 -15.97 -5.44 -16.72
C GLN A 331 -16.37 -4.10 -17.34
N GLY A 332 -15.79 -3.78 -18.50
CA GLY A 332 -16.22 -2.70 -19.36
C GLY A 332 -17.14 -3.20 -20.49
N LYS A 333 -17.44 -2.36 -21.47
CA LYS A 333 -18.31 -2.72 -22.59
C LYS A 333 -17.69 -3.75 -23.54
N GLU A 334 -16.38 -3.63 -23.81
CA GLU A 334 -15.64 -4.40 -24.80
C GLU A 334 -14.32 -4.96 -24.27
N SER A 335 -14.03 -4.76 -23.00
CA SER A 335 -12.80 -5.25 -22.36
C SER A 335 -13.03 -5.48 -20.86
N PHE A 336 -12.23 -6.38 -20.29
CA PHE A 336 -12.00 -6.44 -18.86
C PHE A 336 -10.79 -5.60 -18.47
N THR A 337 -10.87 -4.97 -17.31
CA THR A 337 -9.71 -4.36 -16.64
C THR A 337 -9.25 -5.32 -15.55
N VAL A 338 -7.98 -5.74 -15.57
CA VAL A 338 -7.38 -6.61 -14.57
C VAL A 338 -6.16 -5.91 -13.99
N SER A 339 -6.08 -5.81 -12.67
CA SER A 339 -4.92 -5.23 -11.99
C SER A 339 -4.01 -6.30 -11.41
N SER A 340 -2.71 -6.04 -11.44
CA SER A 340 -1.67 -6.82 -10.77
C SER A 340 -0.78 -5.87 -9.96
N HIS A 341 -0.55 -6.19 -8.69
CA HIS A 341 0.29 -5.42 -7.78
C HIS A 341 1.44 -6.29 -7.28
N THR A 342 2.59 -6.11 -7.87
CA THR A 342 3.84 -6.78 -7.50
C THR A 342 4.58 -5.99 -6.44
N ARG A 343 5.14 -6.66 -5.43
CA ARG A 343 6.00 -6.06 -4.39
C ARG A 343 7.26 -6.89 -4.20
N SER A 344 8.39 -6.24 -3.93
CA SER A 344 9.63 -6.94 -3.60
C SER A 344 10.61 -6.04 -2.86
N PHE A 345 11.39 -6.63 -1.92
CA PHE A 345 12.57 -5.97 -1.35
C PHE A 345 13.78 -5.95 -2.31
N SER A 346 13.66 -6.56 -3.50
CA SER A 346 14.69 -6.56 -4.54
C SER A 346 14.16 -5.95 -5.83
N ASN A 347 14.79 -4.88 -6.31
CA ASN A 347 14.41 -4.21 -7.57
C ASN A 347 14.52 -5.16 -8.77
N ASP A 348 15.51 -6.06 -8.79
CA ASP A 348 15.65 -7.05 -9.86
C ASP A 348 14.49 -8.05 -9.87
N ARG A 349 14.05 -8.52 -8.67
CA ARG A 349 12.89 -9.42 -8.54
C ARG A 349 11.59 -8.72 -8.83
N LEU A 350 11.42 -7.49 -8.35
CA LEU A 350 10.27 -6.62 -8.65
C LEU A 350 10.07 -6.51 -10.16
N ASN A 351 11.10 -6.02 -10.84
CA ASN A 351 11.06 -5.77 -12.28
C ASN A 351 10.99 -7.09 -13.09
N GLY A 352 11.61 -8.17 -12.60
CA GLY A 352 11.56 -9.48 -13.23
C GLY A 352 10.15 -10.06 -13.25
N LEU A 353 9.47 -10.06 -12.09
CA LEU A 353 8.11 -10.57 -11.97
C LEU A 353 7.11 -9.68 -12.71
N ALA A 354 7.23 -8.35 -12.60
CA ALA A 354 6.37 -7.41 -13.31
C ALA A 354 6.44 -7.61 -14.83
N ARG A 355 7.65 -7.78 -15.41
CA ARG A 355 7.82 -8.09 -16.83
C ARG A 355 7.19 -9.42 -17.23
N ASN A 356 7.30 -10.45 -16.40
CA ASN A 356 6.67 -11.74 -16.69
C ASN A 356 5.14 -11.62 -16.71
N ILE A 357 4.56 -10.87 -15.79
CA ILE A 357 3.12 -10.60 -15.72
C ILE A 357 2.67 -9.78 -16.94
N GLU A 358 3.42 -8.75 -17.31
CA GLU A 358 3.17 -7.95 -18.51
C GLU A 358 3.16 -8.82 -19.78
N GLN A 359 4.09 -9.79 -19.88
CA GLN A 359 4.10 -10.73 -21.00
C GLN A 359 2.85 -11.62 -21.02
N ILE A 360 2.38 -12.10 -19.85
CA ILE A 360 1.12 -12.85 -19.76
C ILE A 360 -0.03 -12.01 -20.29
N PHE A 361 -0.16 -10.77 -19.87
CA PHE A 361 -1.16 -9.84 -20.36
C PHE A 361 -1.04 -9.61 -21.89
N THR A 362 0.17 -9.32 -22.36
CA THR A 362 0.42 -9.04 -23.80
C THR A 362 0.10 -10.24 -24.70
N LEU A 363 0.40 -11.46 -24.24
CA LEU A 363 0.06 -12.70 -24.98
C LEU A 363 -1.46 -12.88 -25.13
N THR A 364 -2.27 -12.27 -24.29
CA THR A 364 -3.74 -12.26 -24.42
C THR A 364 -4.28 -11.16 -25.34
N GLY A 365 -3.41 -10.35 -25.92
CA GLY A 365 -3.78 -9.18 -26.72
C GLY A 365 -4.21 -7.97 -25.89
N ALA A 366 -3.89 -7.96 -24.59
CA ALA A 366 -4.21 -6.85 -23.70
C ALA A 366 -3.27 -5.66 -23.91
N GLU A 367 -3.82 -4.46 -23.73
CA GLU A 367 -3.04 -3.24 -23.51
C GLU A 367 -2.71 -3.15 -22.02
N VAL A 368 -1.44 -2.91 -21.70
CA VAL A 368 -0.94 -2.84 -20.31
C VAL A 368 -0.44 -1.43 -20.01
N GLU A 369 -0.88 -0.90 -18.89
CA GLU A 369 -0.46 0.39 -18.33
C GLU A 369 0.21 0.17 -16.99
N THR A 370 1.39 0.75 -16.77
CA THR A 370 1.99 0.86 -15.44
C THR A 370 1.45 2.11 -14.76
N VAL A 371 0.68 1.94 -13.69
CA VAL A 371 0.08 3.06 -12.93
C VAL A 371 0.94 3.50 -11.74
N MET A 372 1.79 2.60 -11.24
CA MET A 372 2.75 2.91 -10.19
C MET A 372 4.00 2.06 -10.36
N HIS A 373 5.16 2.68 -10.18
CA HIS A 373 6.44 2.01 -10.01
C HIS A 373 7.26 2.78 -8.98
N VAL A 374 7.63 2.12 -7.91
CA VAL A 374 8.51 2.64 -6.87
C VAL A 374 9.52 1.57 -6.48
N GLY A 375 10.81 1.95 -6.35
CA GLY A 375 11.88 1.04 -6.00
C GLY A 375 11.82 0.57 -4.56
N ALA A 376 12.51 -0.53 -4.27
CA ALA A 376 12.75 -0.97 -2.91
C ALA A 376 13.74 -0.03 -2.22
N TRP A 377 13.49 0.24 -0.95
CA TRP A 377 14.40 0.94 -0.05
C TRP A 377 14.92 -0.02 1.01
N GLN A 378 16.21 -0.06 1.22
CA GLN A 378 16.85 -0.84 2.29
C GLN A 378 18.08 -0.12 2.80
N GLU A 379 18.19 0.02 4.12
CA GLU A 379 19.34 0.59 4.81
C GLU A 379 20.16 -0.49 5.51
N ASP A 380 21.45 -0.29 5.52
CA ASP A 380 22.34 -1.05 6.41
C ASP A 380 22.13 -0.56 7.86
N VAL A 381 21.69 -1.43 8.74
CA VAL A 381 21.56 -1.14 10.18
C VAL A 381 22.90 -0.69 10.78
N GLY A 382 24.02 -1.07 10.15
CA GLY A 382 25.37 -0.61 10.47
C GLY A 382 25.69 0.83 10.03
N HIS A 383 24.86 1.46 9.20
CA HIS A 383 25.08 2.82 8.72
C HIS A 383 25.12 3.85 9.87
N PRO A 384 26.02 4.86 9.82
CA PRO A 384 26.18 5.84 10.89
C PRO A 384 24.88 6.55 11.31
N LEU A 385 24.00 6.93 10.37
CA LEU A 385 22.72 7.57 10.65
C LEU A 385 21.81 6.65 11.48
N ILE A 386 21.68 5.39 11.06
CA ILE A 386 20.83 4.42 11.75
C ILE A 386 21.34 4.15 13.16
N LYS A 387 22.66 3.89 13.30
CA LYS A 387 23.31 3.72 14.61
C LYS A 387 23.11 4.92 15.52
N LEU A 388 23.39 6.13 15.01
CA LEU A 388 23.18 7.37 15.77
C LEU A 388 21.74 7.48 16.26
N THR A 389 20.77 7.23 15.39
CA THR A 389 19.36 7.28 15.76
C THR A 389 19.03 6.28 16.87
N MET A 390 19.47 5.02 16.73
CA MET A 390 19.26 3.99 17.76
C MET A 390 19.97 4.30 19.09
N ASP A 391 21.18 4.84 19.03
CA ASP A 391 21.96 5.22 20.23
C ASP A 391 21.31 6.41 20.95
N VAL A 392 20.71 7.35 20.24
CA VAL A 392 19.95 8.46 20.82
C VAL A 392 18.67 7.97 21.50
N PHE A 393 17.98 7.00 20.93
CA PHE A 393 16.82 6.36 21.63
C PHE A 393 17.24 5.74 22.95
N ASP A 394 18.35 4.99 22.97
CA ASP A 394 18.87 4.36 24.19
C ASP A 394 19.27 5.40 25.24
N GLU A 395 19.92 6.49 24.82
CA GLU A 395 20.33 7.59 25.71
C GLU A 395 19.12 8.33 26.32
N VAL A 396 18.11 8.64 25.51
CA VAL A 396 17.01 9.53 25.90
C VAL A 396 15.85 8.75 26.54
N LEU A 397 15.55 7.57 25.99
CA LEU A 397 14.35 6.80 26.35
C LEU A 397 14.66 5.49 27.07
N HIS A 398 15.96 5.16 27.23
CA HIS A 398 16.42 3.95 27.91
C HIS A 398 15.94 2.64 27.27
N PHE A 399 15.68 2.65 25.96
CA PHE A 399 15.48 1.46 25.15
C PHE A 399 16.03 1.68 23.74
N ARG A 400 16.39 0.59 23.07
CA ARG A 400 16.86 0.60 21.68
C ARG A 400 15.71 0.20 20.77
N PRO A 401 15.32 1.03 19.78
CA PRO A 401 14.23 0.69 18.89
C PRO A 401 14.60 -0.50 18.01
N ARG A 402 13.60 -1.29 17.65
CA ARG A 402 13.75 -2.45 16.77
C ARG A 402 13.81 -1.98 15.31
N PRO A 403 14.86 -2.30 14.54
CA PRO A 403 14.86 -2.05 13.10
C PRO A 403 13.81 -2.95 12.42
N VAL A 404 12.98 -2.32 11.56
CA VAL A 404 11.92 -3.00 10.84
C VAL A 404 11.95 -2.64 9.35
N GLU A 405 11.47 -3.57 8.53
CA GLU A 405 11.27 -3.40 7.10
C GLU A 405 9.81 -3.71 6.75
N MET A 406 9.20 -2.88 5.93
CA MET A 406 7.78 -2.97 5.59
C MET A 406 7.59 -3.60 4.20
N HIS A 407 6.72 -4.61 4.07
CA HIS A 407 6.43 -5.23 2.78
C HIS A 407 5.38 -4.45 1.97
N PHE A 408 5.46 -3.12 2.03
CA PHE A 408 4.71 -2.18 1.20
C PHE A 408 5.60 -1.00 0.84
N ALA A 409 5.23 -0.27 -0.21
CA ALA A 409 6.00 0.85 -0.68
C ALA A 409 5.85 2.06 0.23
N LEU A 410 6.95 2.78 0.40
CA LEU A 410 7.01 4.08 1.06
C LEU A 410 7.69 5.09 0.12
N GLU A 411 7.50 6.39 0.34
CA GLU A 411 8.16 7.46 -0.44
C GLU A 411 9.68 7.31 -0.48
N ALA A 412 10.27 6.70 0.55
CA ALA A 412 11.70 6.40 0.63
C ALA A 412 12.23 5.65 -0.60
N GLY A 413 11.42 4.81 -1.24
CA GLY A 413 11.76 4.14 -2.48
C GLY A 413 12.03 5.11 -3.63
N TYR A 414 11.20 6.15 -3.79
CA TYR A 414 11.43 7.20 -4.79
C TYR A 414 12.68 8.03 -4.46
N PHE A 415 12.93 8.31 -3.17
CA PHE A 415 14.11 9.07 -2.76
C PHE A 415 15.40 8.33 -3.07
N THR A 416 15.46 7.01 -2.85
CA THR A 416 16.64 6.20 -3.14
C THR A 416 16.97 6.13 -4.64
N GLU A 417 15.95 6.13 -5.49
CA GLU A 417 16.11 6.16 -6.95
C GLU A 417 16.57 7.55 -7.45
N ARG A 418 15.99 8.61 -6.87
CA ARG A 418 16.16 9.98 -7.35
C ARG A 418 17.39 10.69 -6.80
N PHE A 419 17.79 10.36 -5.57
CA PHE A 419 18.90 10.99 -4.88
C PHE A 419 19.98 9.96 -4.52
N PRO A 420 20.89 9.62 -5.44
CA PRO A 420 21.92 8.61 -5.20
C PRO A 420 22.74 8.91 -3.94
N GLY A 421 22.98 7.87 -3.13
CA GLY A 421 23.71 7.98 -1.86
C GLY A 421 22.90 8.55 -0.71
N ILE A 422 21.57 8.64 -0.84
CA ILE A 422 20.69 9.03 0.27
C ILE A 422 20.56 7.89 1.28
N HIS A 423 20.52 8.22 2.56
CA HIS A 423 20.29 7.31 3.67
C HIS A 423 19.16 7.83 4.54
N ILE A 424 18.19 6.97 4.87
CA ILE A 424 16.94 7.35 5.51
C ILE A 424 16.73 6.54 6.79
N ALA A 425 16.44 7.22 7.89
CA ALA A 425 15.94 6.64 9.13
C ALA A 425 14.52 7.16 9.36
N SER A 426 13.52 6.29 9.50
CA SER A 426 12.15 6.71 9.79
C SER A 426 11.78 6.35 11.23
N ILE A 427 11.29 7.35 11.96
CA ILE A 427 10.85 7.27 13.36
C ILE A 427 9.56 8.05 13.55
N GLY A 428 8.80 7.75 14.59
CA GLY A 428 7.58 8.48 14.90
C GLY A 428 6.95 8.08 16.24
N PRO A 429 5.89 8.78 16.66
CA PRO A 429 5.13 8.43 17.84
C PRO A 429 4.24 7.21 17.58
N ARG A 430 3.56 6.74 18.64
CA ARG A 430 2.51 5.73 18.49
C ARG A 430 1.27 6.38 17.91
N ILE A 431 0.89 5.95 16.71
CA ILE A 431 -0.38 6.24 16.07
C ILE A 431 -1.16 4.93 15.97
N ILE A 432 -2.45 4.96 16.27
CA ILE A 432 -3.32 3.79 16.21
C ILE A 432 -4.47 4.08 15.26
N ASN A 433 -4.81 3.10 14.43
CA ASN A 433 -5.87 3.17 13.43
C ASN A 433 -5.75 4.40 12.51
N PRO A 434 -4.57 4.70 11.91
CA PRO A 434 -4.47 5.75 10.91
C PRO A 434 -5.50 5.52 9.80
N HIS A 435 -5.80 6.55 9.00
CA HIS A 435 -6.73 6.49 7.88
C HIS A 435 -8.18 6.11 8.26
N SER A 436 -8.55 6.30 9.54
CA SER A 436 -9.89 5.98 10.03
C SER A 436 -10.47 7.05 10.95
N THR A 437 -11.78 6.99 11.20
CA THR A 437 -12.45 7.87 12.18
C THR A 437 -12.09 7.55 13.63
N THR A 438 -11.35 6.47 13.85
CA THR A 438 -10.82 6.07 15.16
C THR A 438 -9.31 6.28 15.28
N GLU A 439 -8.72 7.07 14.37
CA GLU A 439 -7.33 7.46 14.45
C GLU A 439 -7.04 8.24 15.74
N HIS A 440 -5.99 7.84 16.45
CA HIS A 440 -5.50 8.57 17.62
C HIS A 440 -3.99 8.44 17.77
N VAL A 441 -3.36 9.50 18.28
CA VAL A 441 -1.93 9.58 18.52
C VAL A 441 -1.65 9.72 20.01
N SER A 442 -0.61 9.04 20.49
CA SER A 442 -0.10 9.21 21.83
C SER A 442 0.74 10.49 21.94
N LEU A 443 0.22 11.50 22.62
CA LEU A 443 0.97 12.73 22.91
C LEU A 443 2.16 12.46 23.83
N THR A 444 2.07 11.45 24.70
CA THR A 444 3.18 11.03 25.56
C THR A 444 4.36 10.52 24.72
N THR A 445 4.09 9.67 23.73
CA THR A 445 5.16 9.18 22.85
C THR A 445 5.62 10.26 21.86
N ALA A 446 4.75 11.17 21.44
CA ALA A 446 5.13 12.32 20.62
C ALA A 446 6.13 13.25 21.37
N ASP A 447 5.88 13.53 22.67
CA ASP A 447 6.82 14.28 23.50
C ASP A 447 8.18 13.55 23.63
N ASN A 448 8.18 12.24 23.74
CA ASN A 448 9.41 11.43 23.80
C ASN A 448 10.18 11.47 22.48
N ILE A 449 9.51 11.28 21.34
CA ILE A 449 10.13 11.40 20.01
C ILE A 449 10.68 12.79 19.79
N TRP A 450 10.00 13.84 20.27
CA TRP A 450 10.52 15.20 20.22
C TRP A 450 11.85 15.35 20.97
N GLN A 451 12.03 14.69 22.15
CA GLN A 451 13.33 14.69 22.82
C GLN A 451 14.40 13.95 22.03
N VAL A 452 14.06 12.81 21.42
CA VAL A 452 14.96 12.05 20.52
C VAL A 452 15.40 12.93 19.36
N VAL A 453 14.47 13.59 18.66
CA VAL A 453 14.75 14.47 17.52
C VAL A 453 15.69 15.61 17.92
N LYS A 454 15.42 16.32 19.02
CA LYS A 454 16.31 17.39 19.50
C LYS A 454 17.72 16.91 19.84
N THR A 455 17.84 15.75 20.46
CA THR A 455 19.15 15.17 20.81
C THR A 455 19.89 14.73 19.55
N LEU A 456 19.18 14.13 18.61
CA LEU A 456 19.74 13.72 17.33
C LEU A 456 20.29 14.92 16.55
N LEU A 457 19.53 16.01 16.45
CA LEU A 457 19.96 17.24 15.78
C LEU A 457 21.28 17.78 16.36
N SER A 458 21.46 17.67 17.68
CA SER A 458 22.66 18.15 18.35
C SER A 458 23.89 17.26 18.18
N LYS A 459 23.72 16.04 17.67
CA LYS A 459 24.77 15.03 17.46
C LYS A 459 25.02 14.70 15.99
N ALA A 460 24.14 15.18 15.09
CA ALA A 460 24.15 14.87 13.67
C ALA A 460 25.28 15.54 12.85
#